data_1afa5bacf087725897658905c77a75ad
#
_entry.id   1afa5bacf087725897658905c77a75ad
#
_cell.length_a   1.000
_cell.length_b   1.000
_cell.length_c   1.000
_cell.angle_alpha   90.00
_cell.angle_beta   90.00
_cell.angle_gamma   90.00
#
_symmetry.space_group_name_H-M   'P 1'
#
loop_
_entity.id
_entity.type
_entity.pdbx_description
1 polymer ?
#
loop_
_entity_poly.entity_id
_entity_poly.type
_entity_poly.pdbx_seq_one_letter_code
_entity_poly.pdbx_strand_id
1 'polypeptide(L)'
;GDIATRYDISGSLFYKQYGEFDRALETASKPMTDYEVSLDKRVAAGEDRGKIMDEYEAKAPDFQKVITSAIFSFIKNHANWEASAVAVTNLNADTINSGVALLAENVKNGRMKPFYQSVLDNYKAKNEREAKAKAAQASGVMAPDFTLNDINGKPLTLSSLRGKYVLVDFWGSWC
;
A
#
# COMPACT_ATOMS: atom_id res chain seq x y z
N GLY A 1 -19.89 -23.56 -1.05
CA GLY A 1 -20.19 -22.39 -0.23
C GLY A 1 -18.95 -21.51 -0.10
N ASP A 2 -19.12 -20.24 -0.28
CA ASP A 2 -18.02 -19.28 -0.26
C ASP A 2 -17.48 -19.16 1.18
N ILE A 3 -16.26 -19.65 1.42
CA ILE A 3 -15.60 -19.61 2.71
C ILE A 3 -15.33 -18.14 3.14
N ALA A 4 -15.23 -17.22 2.18
CA ALA A 4 -14.96 -15.80 2.44
C ALA A 4 -16.10 -15.08 3.17
N THR A 5 -17.33 -15.60 3.14
CA THR A 5 -18.51 -14.99 3.79
C THR A 5 -18.96 -15.69 5.06
N ARG A 6 -18.29 -16.76 5.50
CA ARG A 6 -18.64 -17.49 6.73
C ARG A 6 -17.70 -17.14 7.86
N TYR A 7 -18.07 -16.13 8.63
CA TYR A 7 -17.44 -15.80 9.91
C TYR A 7 -17.73 -16.81 11.04
N ASP A 8 -18.48 -17.84 10.75
CA ASP A 8 -18.99 -18.80 11.71
C ASP A 8 -18.16 -20.10 11.67
N ILE A 9 -16.84 -19.94 11.80
CA ILE A 9 -15.95 -21.09 12.00
C ILE A 9 -15.97 -21.41 13.49
N SER A 10 -16.85 -22.34 13.87
CA SER A 10 -16.94 -22.83 15.25
C SER A 10 -15.61 -23.46 15.68
N GLY A 11 -15.17 -23.19 16.91
CA GLY A 11 -14.03 -23.83 17.53
C GLY A 11 -12.69 -23.08 17.48
N SER A 12 -12.56 -21.97 16.76
CA SER A 12 -11.34 -21.17 16.77
C SER A 12 -11.56 -19.77 17.36
N LEU A 13 -10.91 -19.50 18.49
CA LEU A 13 -10.93 -18.17 19.09
C LEU A 13 -10.38 -17.10 18.13
N PHE A 14 -9.34 -17.43 17.38
CA PHE A 14 -8.75 -16.51 16.39
C PHE A 14 -9.78 -16.09 15.33
N TYR A 15 -10.50 -17.03 14.73
CA TYR A 15 -11.50 -16.69 13.70
C TYR A 15 -12.67 -15.87 14.25
N LYS A 16 -13.05 -16.09 15.50
CA LYS A 16 -14.04 -15.23 16.17
C LYS A 16 -13.54 -13.81 16.31
N GLN A 17 -12.32 -13.63 16.79
CA GLN A 17 -11.66 -12.32 16.94
C GLN A 17 -11.48 -11.64 15.58
N TYR A 18 -11.03 -12.40 14.57
CA TYR A 18 -10.85 -11.89 13.20
C TYR A 18 -12.18 -11.45 12.58
N GLY A 19 -13.26 -12.21 12.77
CA GLY A 19 -14.59 -11.82 12.30
C GLY A 19 -15.11 -10.51 12.93
N GLU A 20 -14.71 -10.21 14.17
CA GLU A 20 -15.03 -8.91 14.79
C GLU A 20 -14.22 -7.77 14.14
N PHE A 21 -12.93 -8.00 13.85
CA PHE A 21 -12.10 -7.05 13.11
C PHE A 21 -12.66 -6.78 11.71
N ASP A 22 -12.98 -7.84 10.99
CA ASP A 22 -13.47 -7.76 9.62
C ASP A 22 -14.77 -6.97 9.52
N ARG A 23 -15.73 -7.20 10.41
CA ARG A 23 -16.96 -6.41 10.50
C ARG A 23 -16.70 -4.93 10.83
N ALA A 24 -15.74 -4.66 11.72
CA ALA A 24 -15.37 -3.28 12.04
C ALA A 24 -14.75 -2.56 10.82
N LEU A 25 -13.91 -3.28 10.09
CA LEU A 25 -13.26 -2.77 8.87
C LEU A 25 -14.29 -2.57 7.75
N GLU A 26 -15.18 -3.53 7.52
CA GLU A 26 -16.29 -3.43 6.56
C GLU A 26 -17.17 -2.21 6.85
N THR A 27 -17.55 -2.03 8.12
CA THR A 27 -18.36 -0.87 8.53
C THR A 27 -17.64 0.45 8.24
N ALA A 28 -16.34 0.54 8.53
CA ALA A 28 -15.55 1.74 8.32
C ALA A 28 -15.27 2.02 6.83
N SER A 29 -15.13 0.98 6.01
CA SER A 29 -14.86 1.10 4.58
C SER A 29 -16.12 1.26 3.72
N LYS A 30 -17.30 0.93 4.25
CA LYS A 30 -18.56 0.99 3.50
C LYS A 30 -18.82 2.35 2.83
N PRO A 31 -18.62 3.51 3.46
CA PRO A 31 -18.83 4.81 2.78
C PRO A 31 -17.92 4.99 1.57
N MET A 32 -16.68 4.48 1.62
CA MET A 32 -15.75 4.52 0.48
C MET A 32 -16.25 3.62 -0.64
N THR A 33 -16.61 2.38 -0.32
CA THR A 33 -17.14 1.42 -1.31
C THR A 33 -18.44 1.93 -1.97
N ASP A 34 -19.37 2.48 -1.18
CA ASP A 34 -20.61 3.05 -1.72
C ASP A 34 -20.30 4.25 -2.64
N TYR A 35 -19.30 5.06 -2.30
CA TYR A 35 -18.84 6.16 -3.14
C TYR A 35 -18.22 5.65 -4.45
N GLU A 36 -17.32 4.67 -4.39
CA GLU A 36 -16.71 4.04 -5.57
C GLU A 36 -17.77 3.48 -6.52
N VAL A 37 -18.76 2.75 -5.99
CA VAL A 37 -19.91 2.25 -6.78
C VAL A 37 -20.67 3.39 -7.44
N SER A 38 -20.80 4.54 -6.77
CA SER A 38 -21.46 5.73 -7.36
C SER A 38 -20.64 6.32 -8.53
N LEU A 39 -19.31 6.33 -8.41
CA LEU A 39 -18.41 6.81 -9.45
C LEU A 39 -18.41 5.87 -10.67
N ASP A 40 -18.43 4.57 -10.45
CA ASP A 40 -18.52 3.58 -11.53
C ASP A 40 -19.79 3.76 -12.38
N LYS A 41 -20.92 4.06 -11.73
CA LYS A 41 -22.17 4.38 -12.44
C LYS A 41 -22.05 5.64 -13.30
N ARG A 42 -21.33 6.67 -12.82
CA ARG A 42 -21.10 7.91 -13.56
C ARG A 42 -20.19 7.68 -14.77
N VAL A 43 -19.14 6.85 -14.60
CA VAL A 43 -18.29 6.42 -15.72
C VAL A 43 -19.10 5.65 -16.77
N ALA A 44 -19.98 4.73 -16.33
CA ALA A 44 -20.84 3.97 -17.23
C ALA A 44 -21.86 4.85 -17.97
N ALA A 45 -22.26 5.99 -17.37
CA ALA A 45 -23.12 6.99 -17.98
C ALA A 45 -22.39 7.94 -18.95
N GLY A 46 -21.06 7.74 -19.15
CA GLY A 46 -20.24 8.52 -20.10
C GLY A 46 -19.64 9.80 -19.54
N GLU A 47 -19.62 9.96 -18.22
CA GLU A 47 -18.95 11.11 -17.60
C GLU A 47 -17.42 10.98 -17.74
N ASP A 48 -16.73 12.11 -17.79
CA ASP A 48 -15.27 12.17 -17.96
C ASP A 48 -14.51 11.50 -16.82
N ARG A 49 -13.74 10.46 -17.15
CA ARG A 49 -12.97 9.69 -16.18
C ARG A 49 -11.92 10.51 -15.44
N GLY A 50 -11.32 11.50 -16.09
CA GLY A 50 -10.31 12.36 -15.46
C GLY A 50 -10.92 13.15 -14.31
N LYS A 51 -12.06 13.79 -14.55
CA LYS A 51 -12.79 14.53 -13.50
C LYS A 51 -13.22 13.63 -12.34
N ILE A 52 -13.70 12.42 -12.65
CA ILE A 52 -14.09 11.44 -11.63
C ILE A 52 -12.88 11.02 -10.78
N MET A 53 -11.72 10.81 -11.42
CA MET A 53 -10.48 10.48 -10.69
C MET A 53 -10.05 11.62 -9.78
N ASP A 54 -10.07 12.88 -10.26
CA ASP A 54 -9.73 14.05 -9.44
C ASP A 54 -10.66 14.17 -8.22
N GLU A 55 -11.95 13.90 -8.39
CA GLU A 55 -12.93 13.89 -7.29
C GLU A 55 -12.66 12.76 -6.28
N TYR A 56 -12.30 11.58 -6.77
CA TYR A 56 -11.94 10.46 -5.90
C TYR A 56 -10.68 10.76 -5.09
N GLU A 57 -9.62 11.24 -5.77
CA GLU A 57 -8.35 11.58 -5.13
C GLU A 57 -8.52 12.66 -4.04
N ALA A 58 -9.41 13.62 -4.27
CA ALA A 58 -9.71 14.65 -3.28
C ALA A 58 -10.41 14.10 -2.02
N LYS A 59 -11.22 13.03 -2.15
CA LYS A 59 -11.98 12.42 -1.04
C LYS A 59 -11.28 11.22 -0.38
N ALA A 60 -10.42 10.53 -1.11
CA ALA A 60 -9.76 9.32 -0.64
C ALA A 60 -9.05 9.48 0.72
N PRO A 61 -8.37 10.62 1.03
CA PRO A 61 -7.75 10.84 2.33
C PRO A 61 -8.74 10.82 3.50
N ASP A 62 -9.96 11.33 3.30
CA ASP A 62 -10.98 11.35 4.35
C ASP A 62 -11.47 9.93 4.67
N PHE A 63 -11.74 9.12 3.66
CA PHE A 63 -12.09 7.71 3.84
C PHE A 63 -10.95 6.94 4.51
N GLN A 64 -9.71 7.14 4.05
CA GLN A 64 -8.55 6.50 4.63
C GLN A 64 -8.35 6.85 6.10
N LYS A 65 -8.64 8.09 6.49
CA LYS A 65 -8.60 8.53 7.89
C LYS A 65 -9.62 7.79 8.75
N VAL A 66 -10.84 7.60 8.25
CA VAL A 66 -11.89 6.85 8.97
C VAL A 66 -11.48 5.39 9.14
N ILE A 67 -11.04 4.74 8.06
CA ILE A 67 -10.59 3.34 8.07
C ILE A 67 -9.42 3.16 9.04
N THR A 68 -8.40 4.01 8.93
CA THR A 68 -7.22 3.97 9.81
C THR A 68 -7.62 4.16 11.29
N SER A 69 -8.55 5.07 11.58
CA SER A 69 -9.05 5.29 12.93
C SER A 69 -9.79 4.08 13.49
N ALA A 70 -10.58 3.39 12.66
CA ALA A 70 -11.28 2.17 13.05
C ALA A 70 -10.28 1.04 13.37
N ILE A 71 -9.22 0.88 12.55
CA ILE A 71 -8.16 -0.10 12.80
C ILE A 71 -7.46 0.19 14.13
N PHE A 72 -7.05 1.44 14.38
CA PHE A 72 -6.43 1.81 15.65
C PHE A 72 -7.35 1.59 16.85
N SER A 73 -8.64 1.92 16.71
CA SER A 73 -9.64 1.68 17.75
C SER A 73 -9.77 0.19 18.06
N PHE A 74 -9.82 -0.67 17.02
CA PHE A 74 -9.87 -2.10 17.21
C PHE A 74 -8.62 -2.62 17.96
N ILE A 75 -7.42 -2.25 17.49
CA ILE A 75 -6.15 -2.67 18.11
C ILE A 75 -6.10 -2.23 19.58
N LYS A 76 -6.48 -0.99 19.87
CA LYS A 76 -6.46 -0.43 21.23
C LYS A 76 -7.41 -1.17 22.16
N ASN A 77 -8.62 -1.51 21.69
CA ASN A 77 -9.63 -2.19 22.49
C ASN A 77 -9.34 -3.69 22.67
N HIS A 78 -8.56 -4.27 21.77
CA HIS A 78 -8.27 -5.71 21.70
C HIS A 78 -6.77 -6.01 21.62
N ALA A 79 -5.93 -5.23 22.32
CA ALA A 79 -4.48 -5.30 22.22
C ALA A 79 -3.88 -6.70 22.48
N ASN A 80 -4.56 -7.52 23.26
CA ASN A 80 -4.16 -8.90 23.61
C ASN A 80 -4.74 -9.97 22.66
N TRP A 81 -5.49 -9.58 21.63
CA TRP A 81 -6.04 -10.50 20.64
C TRP A 81 -5.06 -10.77 19.51
N GLU A 82 -4.98 -12.02 19.06
CA GLU A 82 -4.17 -12.37 17.89
C GLU A 82 -4.65 -11.66 16.60
N ALA A 83 -5.95 -11.42 16.47
CA ALA A 83 -6.51 -10.68 15.36
C ALA A 83 -5.98 -9.23 15.27
N SER A 84 -5.55 -8.64 16.39
CA SER A 84 -4.93 -7.31 16.37
C SER A 84 -3.57 -7.28 15.66
N ALA A 85 -2.84 -8.40 15.65
CA ALA A 85 -1.65 -8.52 14.81
C ALA A 85 -1.98 -8.51 13.31
N VAL A 86 -3.13 -9.08 12.91
CA VAL A 86 -3.62 -8.98 11.53
C VAL A 86 -4.13 -7.57 11.25
N ALA A 87 -4.85 -6.95 12.18
CA ALA A 87 -5.31 -5.57 12.02
C ALA A 87 -4.16 -4.59 11.74
N VAL A 88 -3.01 -4.77 12.40
CA VAL A 88 -1.80 -3.97 12.15
C VAL A 88 -1.35 -4.03 10.70
N THR A 89 -1.49 -5.17 10.00
CA THR A 89 -1.05 -5.31 8.60
C THR A 89 -1.90 -4.51 7.61
N ASN A 90 -3.03 -3.97 8.04
CA ASN A 90 -3.89 -3.08 7.24
C ASN A 90 -3.51 -1.59 7.39
N LEU A 91 -2.50 -1.28 8.21
CA LEU A 91 -1.93 0.05 8.35
C LEU A 91 -0.86 0.29 7.29
N ASN A 92 -0.70 1.55 6.87
CA ASN A 92 0.34 1.95 5.92
C ASN A 92 1.73 2.09 6.58
N ALA A 93 2.75 2.37 5.78
CA ALA A 93 4.14 2.47 6.22
C ALA A 93 4.36 3.49 7.35
N ASP A 94 3.60 4.59 7.35
CA ASP A 94 3.75 5.68 8.33
C ASP A 94 3.11 5.34 9.68
N THR A 95 2.08 4.51 9.67
CA THR A 95 1.22 4.24 10.83
C THR A 95 1.42 2.84 11.44
N ILE A 96 1.98 1.89 10.71
CA ILE A 96 2.11 0.50 11.15
C ILE A 96 2.92 0.35 12.44
N ASN A 97 4.01 1.10 12.60
CA ASN A 97 4.82 1.05 13.82
C ASN A 97 4.03 1.50 15.06
N SER A 98 3.17 2.51 14.89
CA SER A 98 2.26 2.96 15.95
C SER A 98 1.22 1.89 16.30
N GLY A 99 0.73 1.16 15.30
CA GLY A 99 -0.17 0.02 15.51
C GLY A 99 0.51 -1.12 16.27
N VAL A 100 1.75 -1.48 15.90
CA VAL A 100 2.54 -2.51 16.61
C VAL A 100 2.82 -2.10 18.06
N ALA A 101 3.08 -0.81 18.32
CA ALA A 101 3.31 -0.32 19.67
C ALA A 101 2.14 -0.56 20.62
N LEU A 102 0.91 -0.56 20.10
CA LEU A 102 -0.32 -0.81 20.86
C LEU A 102 -0.57 -2.28 21.19
N LEU A 103 0.06 -3.22 20.49
CA LEU A 103 -0.13 -4.64 20.77
C LEU A 103 0.38 -5.00 22.16
N ALA A 104 -0.32 -5.88 22.84
CA ALA A 104 0.15 -6.44 24.12
C ALA A 104 1.35 -7.39 23.88
N GLU A 105 2.17 -7.59 24.91
CA GLU A 105 3.42 -8.37 24.82
C GLU A 105 3.19 -9.83 24.39
N ASN A 106 2.07 -10.45 24.80
CA ASN A 106 1.71 -11.80 24.38
C ASN A 106 1.47 -11.89 22.85
N VAL A 107 0.99 -10.82 22.23
CA VAL A 107 0.77 -10.75 20.76
C VAL A 107 2.07 -10.40 20.05
N LYS A 108 2.84 -9.42 20.58
CA LYS A 108 4.14 -9.01 20.04
C LYS A 108 5.14 -10.17 19.96
N ASN A 109 5.13 -11.04 20.99
CA ASN A 109 6.04 -12.17 21.10
C ASN A 109 5.37 -13.52 20.76
N GLY A 110 4.11 -13.49 20.34
CA GLY A 110 3.32 -14.66 20.01
C GLY A 110 3.50 -15.17 18.57
N ARG A 111 2.76 -16.21 18.24
CA ARG A 111 2.79 -16.90 16.94
C ARG A 111 2.42 -16.00 15.75
N MET A 112 1.73 -14.88 16.00
CA MET A 112 1.31 -13.96 14.94
C MET A 112 2.39 -12.92 14.59
N LYS A 113 3.49 -12.86 15.34
CA LYS A 113 4.60 -11.94 15.06
C LYS A 113 5.11 -12.00 13.63
N PRO A 114 5.35 -13.18 13.02
CA PRO A 114 5.86 -13.26 11.64
C PRO A 114 4.97 -12.55 10.62
N PHE A 115 3.66 -12.48 10.86
CA PHE A 115 2.69 -11.84 9.96
C PHE A 115 2.97 -10.35 9.79
N TYR A 116 2.96 -9.58 10.86
CA TYR A 116 3.19 -8.14 10.77
C TYR A 116 4.67 -7.80 10.59
N GLN A 117 5.58 -8.66 11.07
CA GLN A 117 7.01 -8.46 10.86
C GLN A 117 7.37 -8.48 9.37
N SER A 118 6.82 -9.42 8.62
CA SER A 118 6.99 -9.48 7.16
C SER A 118 6.55 -8.17 6.47
N VAL A 119 5.45 -7.58 6.92
CA VAL A 119 4.97 -6.30 6.36
C VAL A 119 5.91 -5.15 6.73
N LEU A 120 6.38 -5.11 7.98
CA LEU A 120 7.38 -4.12 8.42
C LEU A 120 8.67 -4.20 7.60
N ASP A 121 9.18 -5.42 7.40
CA ASP A 121 10.41 -5.65 6.64
C ASP A 121 10.24 -5.22 5.16
N ASN A 122 9.07 -5.48 4.58
CA ASN A 122 8.74 -5.03 3.23
C ASN A 122 8.69 -3.49 3.13
N TYR A 123 8.05 -2.81 4.08
CA TYR A 123 8.03 -1.34 4.12
C TYR A 123 9.44 -0.76 4.28
N LYS A 124 10.24 -1.33 5.18
CA LYS A 124 11.64 -0.92 5.37
C LYS A 124 12.44 -1.08 4.08
N ALA A 125 12.36 -2.24 3.43
CA ALA A 125 13.06 -2.50 2.18
C ALA A 125 12.60 -1.59 1.04
N LYS A 126 11.29 -1.25 0.99
CA LYS A 126 10.74 -0.27 0.03
C LYS A 126 11.33 1.11 0.28
N ASN A 127 11.27 1.60 1.51
CA ASN A 127 11.78 2.93 1.88
C ASN A 127 13.28 3.06 1.60
N GLU A 128 14.06 2.01 1.88
CA GLU A 128 15.50 1.99 1.56
C GLU A 128 15.76 2.06 0.05
N ARG A 129 14.96 1.36 -0.77
CA ARG A 129 15.06 1.43 -2.24
C ARG A 129 14.69 2.81 -2.75
N GLU A 130 13.61 3.40 -2.26
CA GLU A 130 13.18 4.75 -2.64
C GLU A 130 14.20 5.80 -2.24
N ALA A 131 14.77 5.71 -1.04
CA ALA A 131 15.83 6.60 -0.59
C ALA A 131 17.09 6.50 -1.47
N LYS A 132 17.50 5.27 -1.83
CA LYS A 132 18.62 5.05 -2.75
C LYS A 132 18.32 5.60 -4.15
N ALA A 133 17.12 5.37 -4.68
CA ALA A 133 16.70 5.88 -5.97
C ALA A 133 16.70 7.42 -5.98
N LYS A 134 16.12 8.05 -4.96
CA LYS A 134 16.11 9.49 -4.80
C LYS A 134 17.53 10.08 -4.70
N ALA A 135 18.42 9.42 -3.95
CA ALA A 135 19.81 9.85 -3.85
C ALA A 135 20.54 9.75 -5.19
N ALA A 136 20.31 8.67 -5.95
CA ALA A 136 20.91 8.47 -7.27
C ALA A 136 20.38 9.47 -8.33
N GLN A 137 19.18 10.01 -8.14
CA GLN A 137 18.54 11.00 -9.03
C GLN A 137 18.78 12.45 -8.60
N ALA A 138 19.52 12.68 -7.51
CA ALA A 138 19.78 14.02 -7.02
C ALA A 138 20.61 14.82 -8.04
N SER A 139 20.34 16.12 -8.13
CA SER A 139 21.10 17.01 -9.02
C SER A 139 22.60 16.96 -8.70
N GLY A 140 23.41 16.87 -9.73
CA GLY A 140 24.88 16.78 -9.62
C GLY A 140 25.42 15.36 -9.41
N VAL A 141 24.57 14.35 -9.22
CA VAL A 141 25.00 12.95 -9.20
C VAL A 141 25.24 12.46 -10.63
N MET A 142 26.37 11.79 -10.82
CA MET A 142 26.71 11.21 -12.13
C MET A 142 25.73 10.07 -12.44
N ALA A 143 25.06 10.15 -13.60
CA ALA A 143 24.21 9.06 -14.08
C ALA A 143 25.04 7.78 -14.31
N PRO A 144 24.50 6.60 -13.98
CA PRO A 144 25.11 5.33 -14.34
C PRO A 144 25.36 5.25 -15.85
N ASP A 145 26.53 4.80 -16.24
CA ASP A 145 26.84 4.65 -17.66
C ASP A 145 26.21 3.38 -18.23
N PHE A 146 25.71 3.44 -19.43
CA PHE A 146 25.14 2.31 -20.15
C PHE A 146 25.42 2.44 -21.65
N THR A 147 25.40 1.31 -22.36
CA THR A 147 25.59 1.24 -23.80
C THR A 147 24.38 0.56 -24.44
N LEU A 148 23.78 1.21 -25.42
CA LEU A 148 22.71 0.67 -26.26
C LEU A 148 23.12 0.83 -27.72
N ASN A 149 22.55 0.00 -28.61
CA ASN A 149 22.74 0.18 -30.03
C ASN A 149 21.88 1.33 -30.55
N ASP A 150 22.45 2.16 -31.39
CA ASP A 150 21.70 3.17 -32.17
C ASP A 150 20.82 2.52 -33.24
N ILE A 151 20.08 3.33 -33.99
CA ILE A 151 19.19 2.89 -35.08
C ILE A 151 19.94 2.15 -36.21
N ASN A 152 21.26 2.28 -36.29
CA ASN A 152 22.11 1.61 -37.26
C ASN A 152 22.80 0.37 -36.69
N GLY A 153 22.48 -0.02 -35.46
CA GLY A 153 23.06 -1.17 -34.75
C GLY A 153 24.44 -0.89 -34.18
N LYS A 154 24.92 0.36 -34.15
CA LYS A 154 26.22 0.73 -33.57
C LYS A 154 26.08 0.99 -32.07
N PRO A 155 27.05 0.54 -31.25
CA PRO A 155 27.03 0.82 -29.83
C PRO A 155 27.18 2.30 -29.55
N LEU A 156 26.26 2.86 -28.75
CA LEU A 156 26.27 4.24 -28.26
C LEU A 156 26.29 4.19 -26.73
N THR A 157 27.33 4.74 -26.13
CA THR A 157 27.49 4.81 -24.68
C THR A 157 27.10 6.18 -24.17
N LEU A 158 26.35 6.26 -23.06
CA LEU A 158 25.89 7.53 -22.48
C LEU A 158 27.07 8.48 -22.21
N SER A 159 28.19 7.96 -21.68
CA SER A 159 29.39 8.76 -21.40
C SER A 159 30.04 9.36 -22.65
N SER A 160 29.80 8.81 -23.84
CA SER A 160 30.30 9.39 -25.10
C SER A 160 29.58 10.69 -25.49
N LEU A 161 28.45 11.01 -24.85
CA LEU A 161 27.65 12.20 -25.05
C LEU A 161 27.98 13.31 -24.06
N ARG A 162 29.02 13.17 -23.25
CA ARG A 162 29.42 14.20 -22.28
C ARG A 162 29.67 15.56 -22.96
N GLY A 163 29.29 16.62 -22.25
CA GLY A 163 29.32 18.01 -22.78
C GLY A 163 28.11 18.37 -23.61
N LYS A 164 27.14 17.49 -23.76
CA LYS A 164 25.84 17.73 -24.39
C LYS A 164 24.70 17.60 -23.41
N TYR A 165 23.59 18.25 -23.67
CA TYR A 165 22.33 17.96 -23.00
C TYR A 165 21.75 16.70 -23.60
N VAL A 166 21.41 15.70 -22.76
CA VAL A 166 20.83 14.41 -23.16
C VAL A 166 19.54 14.20 -22.43
N LEU A 167 18.46 13.99 -23.18
CA LEU A 167 17.19 13.52 -22.62
C LEU A 167 17.15 11.99 -22.73
N VAL A 168 16.97 11.30 -21.62
CA VAL A 168 16.79 9.85 -21.58
C VAL A 168 15.32 9.55 -21.28
N ASP A 169 14.67 8.84 -22.19
CA ASP A 169 13.28 8.42 -22.05
C ASP A 169 13.20 6.89 -21.97
N PHE A 170 12.50 6.38 -20.97
CA PHE A 170 12.25 4.95 -20.78
C PHE A 170 10.80 4.65 -21.11
N TRP A 171 10.59 3.94 -22.21
CA TRP A 171 9.25 3.54 -22.60
C TRP A 171 9.19 2.05 -22.96
N GLY A 172 8.00 1.50 -22.97
CA GLY A 172 7.74 0.14 -23.42
C GLY A 172 6.48 0.08 -24.27
N SER A 173 6.35 -0.94 -25.14
CA SER A 173 5.19 -1.13 -26.03
C SER A 173 3.86 -1.28 -25.29
N TRP A 174 3.89 -1.47 -23.98
CA TRP A 174 2.74 -1.57 -23.07
C TRP A 174 2.42 -0.26 -22.34
N CYS A 175 3.17 0.79 -22.58
CA CYS A 175 2.91 2.11 -21.96
C CYS A 175 1.68 2.78 -22.60
#